data_7cc121a12d10e2789345ffa93a0d5991
#
_entry.id   7cc121a12d10e2789345ffa93a0d5991
#
_cell.length_a   1.000
_cell.length_b   1.000
_cell.length_c   1.000
_cell.angle_alpha   90.00
_cell.angle_beta   90.00
_cell.angle_gamma   90.00
#
_symmetry.space_group_name_H-M   'P 1'
#
loop_
_entity.id
_entity.type
_entity.pdbx_description
1 polymer ?
#
loop_
_entity_poly.entity_id
_entity_poly.type
_entity_poly.pdbx_seq_one_letter_code
_entity_poly.pdbx_strand_id
1 'polypeptide(L)'
;MTEKEQIEDEYKKTLNMPHSKARNEVLYSLICRADIIKDHHLQKYLRWMYAGELMRCGDQGKVFPVVAEYISLRKEEEEWCPPGGIDGIEYMADYCMEILCYLPQISLAQAEDIIKTLEEMVVFNRYGRRLYYQRMFRFYSVIDTYKALGYYYLFKNTRRDIVSDCRACEQADIVRLFFRMGDMERADWFAKPVLDGTLKCHDVPRNVWLLYLQRALDYKDLAKAAPLAESLYRTSVINDPTDLGYFGGIMRCFAFTDPGRAEMLLKKFLENWEALWDKERWFSFLTGSWTVCHECARNKDTMQVRNINNKVPFWNKDGIYNIKEMEEWFYNEALKTAECFDKRNGTGFYTDEFKRAVYSAGYKEGQRFWLVEI
;
A
#
# COMPACT_ATOMS: atom_id res chain seq x y z
N MET A 1 -2.48 -16.81 -39.52
CA MET A 1 -1.99 -16.19 -38.28
C MET A 1 -1.42 -17.30 -37.43
N THR A 2 -0.17 -17.22 -37.07
CA THR A 2 0.50 -18.18 -36.19
C THR A 2 0.00 -18.00 -34.76
N GLU A 3 0.20 -19.02 -33.90
CA GLU A 3 -0.16 -18.92 -32.48
C GLU A 3 0.52 -17.71 -31.80
N LYS A 4 1.79 -17.46 -32.12
CA LYS A 4 2.52 -16.27 -31.68
C LYS A 4 1.80 -14.97 -32.05
N GLU A 5 1.43 -14.80 -33.31
CA GLU A 5 0.72 -13.60 -33.79
C GLU A 5 -0.65 -13.43 -33.12
N GLN A 6 -1.34 -14.56 -32.79
CA GLN A 6 -2.60 -14.52 -32.04
C GLN A 6 -2.39 -14.03 -30.61
N ILE A 7 -1.38 -14.54 -29.90
CA ILE A 7 -1.03 -14.10 -28.55
C ILE A 7 -0.70 -12.61 -28.54
N GLU A 8 0.11 -12.13 -29.48
CA GLU A 8 0.46 -10.71 -29.57
C GLU A 8 -0.74 -9.81 -29.87
N ASP A 9 -1.67 -10.26 -30.72
CA ASP A 9 -2.89 -9.50 -31.05
C ASP A 9 -3.87 -9.45 -29.84
N GLU A 10 -4.06 -10.57 -29.16
CA GLU A 10 -4.88 -10.64 -27.96
C GLU A 10 -4.27 -9.80 -26.82
N TYR A 11 -2.95 -9.84 -26.63
CA TYR A 11 -2.26 -8.97 -25.69
C TYR A 11 -2.52 -7.49 -25.99
N LYS A 12 -2.42 -7.05 -27.26
CA LYS A 12 -2.75 -5.66 -27.63
C LYS A 12 -4.19 -5.27 -27.26
N LYS A 13 -5.13 -6.20 -27.36
CA LYS A 13 -6.52 -5.97 -26.94
C LYS A 13 -6.64 -5.80 -25.42
N THR A 14 -5.83 -6.54 -24.62
CA THR A 14 -5.84 -6.38 -23.16
C THR A 14 -5.38 -4.98 -22.72
N LEU A 15 -4.56 -4.29 -23.48
CA LEU A 15 -4.11 -2.93 -23.15
C LEU A 15 -5.28 -1.93 -23.09
N ASN A 16 -6.39 -2.21 -23.80
CA ASN A 16 -7.59 -1.40 -23.78
C ASN A 16 -8.62 -1.84 -22.72
N MET A 17 -8.35 -2.92 -21.99
CA MET A 17 -9.21 -3.35 -20.89
C MET A 17 -8.92 -2.54 -19.63
N PRO A 18 -9.93 -2.23 -18.80
CA PRO A 18 -9.68 -1.64 -17.50
C PRO A 18 -8.85 -2.59 -16.62
N HIS A 19 -8.07 -2.04 -15.71
CA HIS A 19 -7.39 -2.83 -14.70
C HIS A 19 -8.40 -3.62 -13.86
N SER A 20 -8.34 -4.95 -13.90
CA SER A 20 -9.36 -5.82 -13.29
C SER A 20 -8.89 -7.26 -13.17
N LYS A 21 -9.59 -8.05 -12.36
CA LYS A 21 -9.37 -9.51 -12.29
C LYS A 21 -9.57 -10.19 -13.64
N ALA A 22 -10.55 -9.75 -14.44
CA ALA A 22 -10.78 -10.30 -15.79
C ALA A 22 -9.57 -10.08 -16.70
N ARG A 23 -8.94 -8.90 -16.65
CA ARG A 23 -7.69 -8.61 -17.38
C ARG A 23 -6.55 -9.52 -16.91
N ASN A 24 -6.44 -9.78 -15.59
CA ASN A 24 -5.45 -10.70 -15.03
C ASN A 24 -5.64 -12.13 -15.56
N GLU A 25 -6.89 -12.62 -15.65
CA GLU A 25 -7.19 -13.95 -16.19
C GLU A 25 -6.80 -14.09 -17.66
N VAL A 26 -7.06 -13.06 -18.47
CA VAL A 26 -6.63 -13.05 -19.87
C VAL A 26 -5.10 -13.09 -19.97
N LEU A 27 -4.38 -12.23 -19.23
CA LEU A 27 -2.91 -12.21 -19.24
C LEU A 27 -2.33 -13.55 -18.81
N TYR A 28 -2.89 -14.18 -17.78
CA TYR A 28 -2.46 -15.50 -17.33
C TYR A 28 -2.68 -16.59 -18.41
N SER A 29 -3.82 -16.55 -19.10
CA SER A 29 -4.09 -17.45 -20.23
C SER A 29 -3.06 -17.28 -21.36
N LEU A 30 -2.69 -16.03 -21.67
CA LEU A 30 -1.65 -15.75 -22.68
C LEU A 30 -0.28 -16.28 -22.26
N ILE A 31 0.07 -16.20 -20.96
CA ILE A 31 1.30 -16.82 -20.41
C ILE A 31 1.28 -18.33 -20.65
N CYS A 32 0.20 -19.03 -20.31
CA CYS A 32 0.08 -20.48 -20.52
C CYS A 32 0.26 -20.86 -22.00
N ARG A 33 -0.29 -20.07 -22.93
CA ARG A 33 -0.15 -20.30 -24.37
C ARG A 33 1.29 -20.04 -24.84
N ALA A 34 1.95 -18.99 -24.33
CA ALA A 34 3.35 -18.70 -24.63
C ALA A 34 4.27 -19.83 -24.11
N ASP A 35 3.92 -20.44 -22.97
CA ASP A 35 4.65 -21.59 -22.42
C ASP A 35 4.53 -22.84 -23.32
N ILE A 36 3.35 -23.07 -23.89
CA ILE A 36 3.11 -24.20 -24.81
C ILE A 36 3.96 -24.07 -26.07
N ILE A 37 4.03 -22.88 -26.66
CA ILE A 37 4.82 -22.64 -27.88
C ILE A 37 6.32 -22.45 -27.61
N LYS A 38 6.71 -22.35 -26.31
CA LYS A 38 8.09 -22.14 -25.84
C LYS A 38 8.76 -20.91 -26.47
N ASP A 39 7.99 -19.82 -26.67
CA ASP A 39 8.55 -18.56 -27.10
C ASP A 39 9.08 -17.79 -25.88
N HIS A 40 10.38 -17.89 -25.62
CA HIS A 40 11.04 -17.31 -24.45
C HIS A 40 10.83 -15.80 -24.32
N HIS A 41 10.76 -15.08 -25.43
CA HIS A 41 10.50 -13.64 -25.40
C HIS A 41 9.08 -13.34 -24.89
N LEU A 42 8.06 -14.00 -25.42
CA LEU A 42 6.67 -13.85 -24.96
C LEU A 42 6.50 -14.32 -23.52
N GLN A 43 7.13 -15.44 -23.14
CA GLN A 43 7.08 -15.96 -21.78
C GLN A 43 7.55 -14.93 -20.74
N LYS A 44 8.69 -14.28 -20.98
CA LYS A 44 9.26 -13.25 -20.10
C LYS A 44 8.43 -11.97 -20.13
N TYR A 45 8.10 -11.48 -21.32
CA TYR A 45 7.37 -10.23 -21.50
C TYR A 45 5.98 -10.26 -20.85
N LEU A 46 5.22 -11.34 -21.07
CA LEU A 46 3.88 -11.48 -20.50
C LEU A 46 3.89 -11.62 -18.97
N ARG A 47 4.88 -12.33 -18.41
CA ARG A 47 5.07 -12.44 -16.95
C ARG A 47 5.38 -11.08 -16.32
N TRP A 48 6.23 -10.28 -16.94
CA TRP A 48 6.53 -8.93 -16.49
C TRP A 48 5.26 -8.06 -16.49
N MET A 49 4.50 -8.07 -17.58
CA MET A 49 3.24 -7.32 -17.67
C MET A 49 2.20 -7.81 -16.65
N TYR A 50 2.10 -9.11 -16.46
CA TYR A 50 1.19 -9.72 -15.50
C TYR A 50 1.56 -9.39 -14.05
N ALA A 51 2.84 -9.41 -13.69
CA ALA A 51 3.28 -8.99 -12.35
C ALA A 51 2.91 -7.53 -12.07
N GLY A 52 3.11 -6.61 -13.03
CA GLY A 52 2.69 -5.21 -12.91
C GLY A 52 1.17 -5.05 -12.76
N GLU A 53 0.39 -5.91 -13.42
CA GLU A 53 -1.07 -5.88 -13.30
C GLU A 53 -1.55 -6.44 -11.96
N LEU A 54 -0.92 -7.48 -11.44
CA LEU A 54 -1.16 -8.03 -10.09
C LEU A 54 -0.91 -6.99 -9.00
N MET A 55 0.12 -6.14 -9.17
CA MET A 55 0.40 -5.03 -8.24
C MET A 55 -0.74 -4.01 -8.18
N ARG A 56 -1.45 -3.79 -9.29
CA ARG A 56 -2.50 -2.75 -9.41
C ARG A 56 -3.85 -3.21 -8.87
N CYS A 57 -4.30 -4.39 -9.24
CA CYS A 57 -5.69 -4.82 -8.96
C CYS A 57 -5.83 -6.33 -8.81
N GLY A 58 -4.73 -7.05 -8.56
CA GLY A 58 -4.76 -8.49 -8.44
C GLY A 58 -4.47 -9.00 -7.04
N ASP A 59 -4.17 -10.27 -7.00
CA ASP A 59 -3.67 -10.99 -5.85
C ASP A 59 -2.14 -10.80 -5.79
N GLN A 60 -1.69 -9.81 -5.04
CA GLN A 60 -0.27 -9.47 -4.95
C GLN A 60 0.59 -10.65 -4.45
N GLY A 61 0.01 -11.58 -3.69
CA GLY A 61 0.72 -12.80 -3.29
C GLY A 61 1.16 -13.68 -4.48
N LYS A 62 0.49 -13.57 -5.64
CA LYS A 62 0.87 -14.27 -6.87
C LYS A 62 2.10 -13.68 -7.57
N VAL A 63 2.55 -12.49 -7.19
CA VAL A 63 3.74 -11.87 -7.80
C VAL A 63 4.98 -12.69 -7.53
N PHE A 64 5.15 -13.24 -6.31
CA PHE A 64 6.33 -14.04 -5.97
C PHE A 64 6.55 -15.26 -6.87
N PRO A 65 5.55 -16.16 -7.09
CA PRO A 65 5.75 -17.27 -8.03
C PRO A 65 5.99 -16.79 -9.47
N VAL A 66 5.33 -15.73 -9.93
CA VAL A 66 5.56 -15.15 -11.27
C VAL A 66 7.00 -14.65 -11.42
N VAL A 67 7.54 -14.01 -10.40
CA VAL A 67 8.94 -13.55 -10.38
C VAL A 67 9.90 -14.74 -10.35
N ALA A 68 9.61 -15.77 -9.56
CA ALA A 68 10.44 -16.98 -9.52
C ALA A 68 10.50 -17.69 -10.88
N GLU A 69 9.37 -17.82 -11.58
CA GLU A 69 9.30 -18.33 -12.94
C GLU A 69 10.07 -17.46 -13.94
N TYR A 70 9.92 -16.14 -13.85
CA TYR A 70 10.69 -15.20 -14.69
C TYR A 70 12.20 -15.38 -14.52
N ILE A 71 12.65 -15.50 -13.28
CA ILE A 71 14.06 -15.72 -12.94
C ILE A 71 14.57 -17.05 -13.53
N SER A 72 13.76 -18.13 -13.48
CA SER A 72 14.15 -19.41 -14.05
C SER A 72 14.34 -19.35 -15.57
N LEU A 73 13.44 -18.64 -16.27
CA LEU A 73 13.56 -18.42 -17.71
C LEU A 73 14.78 -17.57 -18.09
N ARG A 74 15.23 -16.67 -17.20
CA ARG A 74 16.41 -15.84 -17.43
C ARG A 74 17.72 -16.63 -17.42
N LYS A 75 17.81 -17.70 -16.62
CA LYS A 75 19.01 -18.54 -16.52
C LYS A 75 19.30 -19.34 -17.80
N GLU A 76 18.30 -19.49 -18.66
CA GLU A 76 18.40 -20.26 -19.90
C GLU A 76 18.91 -19.46 -21.11
N GLU A 77 18.88 -18.08 -21.02
CA GLU A 77 19.32 -17.18 -22.10
C GLU A 77 20.01 -15.92 -21.55
N GLU A 78 21.25 -15.69 -21.94
CA GLU A 78 22.06 -14.54 -21.46
C GLU A 78 21.71 -13.19 -22.09
N GLU A 79 20.92 -13.07 -23.14
CA GLU A 79 20.79 -11.87 -23.96
C GLU A 79 19.39 -11.24 -24.07
N TRP A 80 18.40 -11.65 -23.30
CA TRP A 80 17.09 -11.01 -23.42
C TRP A 80 17.04 -9.66 -22.69
N CYS A 81 16.77 -8.59 -23.45
CA CYS A 81 16.51 -7.24 -22.93
C CYS A 81 15.12 -6.77 -23.40
N PRO A 82 14.24 -6.35 -22.49
CA PRO A 82 12.94 -5.80 -22.87
C PRO A 82 13.08 -4.53 -23.74
N PRO A 83 12.00 -4.13 -24.43
CA PRO A 83 11.97 -2.86 -25.14
C PRO A 83 12.36 -1.70 -24.22
N GLY A 84 13.45 -1.00 -24.54
CA GLY A 84 13.99 0.10 -23.70
C GLY A 84 15.33 -0.22 -23.04
N GLY A 85 15.90 -1.42 -23.22
CA GLY A 85 17.24 -1.77 -22.74
C GLY A 85 17.35 -2.03 -21.23
N ILE A 86 16.22 -2.24 -20.53
CA ILE A 86 16.14 -2.59 -19.11
C ILE A 86 15.70 -4.03 -19.03
N ASP A 87 16.50 -4.87 -18.40
CA ASP A 87 16.05 -6.22 -18.01
C ASP A 87 14.96 -6.04 -16.95
N GLY A 88 13.74 -6.52 -17.21
CA GLY A 88 12.60 -6.38 -16.31
C GLY A 88 12.81 -6.88 -14.89
N ILE A 89 13.95 -7.50 -14.59
CA ILE A 89 14.29 -8.03 -13.27
C ILE A 89 14.32 -6.96 -12.19
N GLU A 90 14.77 -5.75 -12.52
CA GLU A 90 14.81 -4.64 -11.54
C GLU A 90 13.40 -4.25 -11.09
N TYR A 91 12.44 -4.23 -12.02
CA TYR A 91 11.04 -3.97 -11.70
C TYR A 91 10.38 -5.14 -10.97
N MET A 92 10.70 -6.37 -11.35
CA MET A 92 10.22 -7.58 -10.69
C MET A 92 10.73 -7.63 -9.24
N ALA A 93 12.01 -7.31 -9.02
CA ALA A 93 12.57 -7.20 -7.68
C ALA A 93 11.91 -6.07 -6.88
N ASP A 94 11.66 -4.92 -7.50
CA ASP A 94 10.96 -3.81 -6.90
C ASP A 94 9.55 -4.20 -6.41
N TYR A 95 8.76 -4.88 -7.24
CA TYR A 95 7.43 -5.38 -6.85
C TYR A 95 7.50 -6.31 -5.63
N CYS A 96 8.44 -7.25 -5.61
CA CYS A 96 8.62 -8.13 -4.46
C CYS A 96 8.97 -7.36 -3.19
N MET A 97 9.92 -6.42 -3.26
CA MET A 97 10.33 -5.60 -2.12
C MET A 97 9.18 -4.72 -1.61
N GLU A 98 8.37 -4.17 -2.52
CA GLU A 98 7.20 -3.38 -2.14
C GLU A 98 6.15 -4.23 -1.41
N ILE A 99 5.84 -5.43 -1.94
CA ILE A 99 4.87 -6.36 -1.33
C ILE A 99 5.31 -6.78 0.08
N LEU A 100 6.60 -6.98 0.33
CA LEU A 100 7.11 -7.32 1.66
C LEU A 100 6.76 -6.26 2.72
N CYS A 101 6.60 -5.00 2.33
CA CYS A 101 6.13 -3.96 3.25
C CYS A 101 4.67 -4.19 3.69
N TYR A 102 3.82 -4.77 2.84
CA TYR A 102 2.37 -4.82 2.99
C TYR A 102 1.81 -6.15 3.47
N LEU A 103 2.60 -7.23 3.41
CA LEU A 103 2.16 -8.59 3.75
C LEU A 103 2.77 -9.08 5.08
N PRO A 104 2.12 -8.80 6.22
CA PRO A 104 2.62 -9.25 7.53
C PRO A 104 2.55 -10.77 7.73
N GLN A 105 1.93 -11.52 6.83
CA GLN A 105 1.88 -12.99 6.84
C GLN A 105 3.22 -13.64 6.48
N ILE A 106 4.09 -12.93 5.74
CA ILE A 106 5.45 -13.35 5.46
C ILE A 106 6.29 -13.03 6.69
N SER A 107 6.86 -14.04 7.34
CA SER A 107 7.71 -13.83 8.51
C SER A 107 8.94 -12.98 8.17
N LEU A 108 9.53 -12.32 9.18
CA LEU A 108 10.72 -11.49 8.95
C LEU A 108 11.88 -12.32 8.35
N ALA A 109 12.08 -13.55 8.83
CA ALA A 109 13.11 -14.44 8.30
C ALA A 109 12.87 -14.78 6.82
N GLN A 110 11.64 -15.12 6.43
CA GLN A 110 11.29 -15.36 5.02
C GLN A 110 11.48 -14.08 4.17
N ALA A 111 11.09 -12.92 4.69
CA ALA A 111 11.29 -11.64 4.01
C ALA A 111 12.79 -11.36 3.80
N GLU A 112 13.63 -11.60 4.80
CA GLU A 112 15.09 -11.40 4.69
C GLU A 112 15.74 -12.40 3.72
N ASP A 113 15.28 -13.64 3.64
CA ASP A 113 15.73 -14.61 2.62
C ASP A 113 15.37 -14.16 1.20
N ILE A 114 14.15 -13.66 0.99
CA ILE A 114 13.72 -13.08 -0.29
C ILE A 114 14.59 -11.87 -0.62
N ILE A 115 14.77 -10.94 0.32
CA ILE A 115 15.59 -9.73 0.16
C ILE A 115 17.01 -10.10 -0.25
N LYS A 116 17.62 -11.07 0.40
CA LYS A 116 18.97 -11.55 0.06
C LYS A 116 19.07 -12.06 -1.38
N THR A 117 18.08 -12.84 -1.81
CA THR A 117 18.02 -13.33 -3.19
C THR A 117 17.88 -12.18 -4.19
N LEU A 118 17.03 -11.20 -3.89
CA LEU A 118 16.84 -10.01 -4.73
C LEU A 118 18.08 -9.11 -4.74
N GLU A 119 18.77 -8.98 -3.61
CA GLU A 119 20.01 -8.21 -3.51
C GLU A 119 21.09 -8.77 -4.43
N GLU A 120 21.30 -10.07 -4.42
CA GLU A 120 22.25 -10.74 -5.31
C GLU A 120 21.93 -10.45 -6.79
N MET A 121 20.65 -10.37 -7.16
CA MET A 121 20.22 -10.06 -8.52
C MET A 121 20.43 -8.60 -8.90
N VAL A 122 20.07 -7.67 -8.01
CA VAL A 122 20.11 -6.22 -8.29
C VAL A 122 21.54 -5.67 -8.15
N VAL A 123 22.33 -6.15 -7.18
CA VAL A 123 23.69 -5.66 -6.93
C VAL A 123 24.64 -6.02 -8.08
N PHE A 124 24.43 -7.16 -8.73
CA PHE A 124 25.24 -7.57 -9.88
C PHE A 124 24.76 -7.00 -11.22
N ASN A 125 23.56 -6.39 -11.24
CA ASN A 125 23.05 -5.69 -12.41
C ASN A 125 23.62 -4.27 -12.52
N ARG A 126 23.57 -3.73 -13.74
CA ARG A 126 24.00 -2.37 -14.06
C ARG A 126 23.14 -1.30 -13.39
N TYR A 127 21.86 -1.60 -13.16
CA TYR A 127 20.82 -0.69 -12.69
C TYR A 127 20.12 -1.23 -11.44
N GLY A 128 19.36 -0.36 -10.73
CA GLY A 128 18.44 -0.74 -9.67
C GLY A 128 18.97 -0.64 -8.25
N ARG A 129 20.29 -0.44 -8.04
CA ARG A 129 20.85 -0.34 -6.66
C ARG A 129 20.22 0.76 -5.83
N ARG A 130 19.96 1.91 -6.46
CA ARG A 130 19.37 3.05 -5.76
C ARG A 130 17.94 2.75 -5.32
N LEU A 131 17.15 2.16 -6.23
CA LEU A 131 15.77 1.73 -5.95
C LEU A 131 15.74 0.66 -4.86
N TYR A 132 16.64 -0.33 -4.93
CA TYR A 132 16.79 -1.35 -3.89
C TYR A 132 17.03 -0.72 -2.51
N TYR A 133 18.00 0.20 -2.37
CA TYR A 133 18.28 0.85 -1.09
C TYR A 133 17.09 1.69 -0.60
N GLN A 134 16.33 2.31 -1.51
CA GLN A 134 15.10 3.03 -1.18
C GLN A 134 14.05 2.10 -0.57
N ARG A 135 13.81 0.94 -1.17
CA ARG A 135 12.88 -0.06 -0.63
C ARG A 135 13.36 -0.63 0.70
N MET A 136 14.65 -0.82 0.86
CA MET A 136 15.22 -1.33 2.11
C MET A 136 15.05 -0.34 3.27
N PHE A 137 15.36 0.93 3.11
CA PHE A 137 15.12 1.86 4.21
C PHE A 137 13.63 2.02 4.52
N ARG A 138 12.75 1.92 3.52
CA ARG A 138 11.30 1.91 3.74
C ARG A 138 10.85 0.68 4.53
N PHE A 139 11.31 -0.50 4.16
CA PHE A 139 10.98 -1.77 4.85
C PHE A 139 11.44 -1.76 6.30
N TYR A 140 12.70 -1.41 6.54
CA TYR A 140 13.24 -1.40 7.89
C TYR A 140 12.80 -0.23 8.76
N SER A 141 12.17 0.81 8.22
CA SER A 141 11.75 2.01 8.97
C SER A 141 10.80 1.73 10.14
N VAL A 142 10.10 0.59 10.13
CA VAL A 142 9.18 0.13 11.20
C VAL A 142 9.68 -1.14 11.90
N ILE A 143 10.89 -1.61 11.57
CA ILE A 143 11.48 -2.85 12.10
C ILE A 143 12.75 -2.54 12.88
N ASP A 144 13.70 -1.88 12.24
CA ASP A 144 15.02 -1.54 12.77
C ASP A 144 15.48 -0.19 12.22
N THR A 145 15.38 0.84 13.04
CA THR A 145 15.70 2.21 12.71
C THR A 145 17.17 2.40 12.28
N TYR A 146 18.10 1.67 12.92
CA TYR A 146 19.54 1.77 12.59
C TYR A 146 19.82 1.16 11.23
N LYS A 147 19.21 0.00 10.94
CA LYS A 147 19.32 -0.67 9.65
C LYS A 147 18.70 0.20 8.55
N ALA A 148 17.54 0.83 8.82
CA ALA A 148 16.91 1.77 7.91
C ALA A 148 17.81 2.97 7.59
N LEU A 149 18.45 3.57 8.59
CA LEU A 149 19.40 4.66 8.38
C LEU A 149 20.63 4.21 7.57
N GLY A 150 21.13 3.02 7.80
CA GLY A 150 22.23 2.45 7.01
C GLY A 150 21.86 2.41 5.51
N TYR A 151 20.69 1.87 5.17
CA TYR A 151 20.21 1.84 3.80
C TYR A 151 19.90 3.24 3.23
N TYR A 152 19.40 4.17 4.04
CA TYR A 152 19.22 5.57 3.62
C TYR A 152 20.54 6.21 3.22
N TYR A 153 21.64 5.99 3.97
CA TYR A 153 22.95 6.51 3.59
C TYR A 153 23.50 5.87 2.31
N LEU A 154 23.28 4.57 2.11
CA LEU A 154 23.63 3.90 0.86
C LEU A 154 22.83 4.47 -0.31
N PHE A 155 21.51 4.65 -0.14
CA PHE A 155 20.65 5.30 -1.11
C PHE A 155 21.15 6.70 -1.48
N LYS A 156 21.43 7.53 -0.49
CA LYS A 156 21.89 8.92 -0.69
C LYS A 156 23.19 9.00 -1.48
N ASN A 157 24.09 8.05 -1.28
CA ASN A 157 25.40 8.00 -1.94
C ASN A 157 25.39 7.24 -3.28
N THR A 158 24.27 6.63 -3.67
CA THR A 158 24.15 5.92 -4.93
C THR A 158 23.55 6.84 -5.99
N ARG A 159 24.19 6.91 -7.17
CA ARG A 159 23.68 7.71 -8.29
C ARG A 159 22.33 7.19 -8.76
N ARG A 160 21.50 8.11 -9.24
CA ARG A 160 20.26 7.78 -9.93
C ARG A 160 20.56 7.09 -11.26
N ASP A 161 19.72 6.15 -11.60
CA ASP A 161 19.72 5.45 -12.86
C ASP A 161 18.31 5.45 -13.49
N ILE A 162 18.13 4.73 -14.61
CA ILE A 162 16.88 4.75 -15.38
C ILE A 162 15.71 4.06 -14.70
N VAL A 163 15.94 3.22 -13.68
CA VAL A 163 14.90 2.55 -12.89
C VAL A 163 14.65 3.21 -11.54
N SER A 164 15.41 4.24 -11.21
CA SER A 164 15.19 5.00 -9.97
C SER A 164 13.82 5.66 -9.98
N ASP A 165 13.15 5.63 -8.83
CA ASP A 165 11.87 6.33 -8.64
C ASP A 165 11.96 7.81 -9.04
N CYS A 166 10.83 8.45 -9.31
CA CYS A 166 10.83 9.87 -9.55
C CYS A 166 11.31 10.63 -8.29
N ARG A 167 11.88 11.83 -8.48
CA ARG A 167 12.42 12.62 -7.37
C ARG A 167 11.40 12.93 -6.28
N ALA A 168 10.13 13.08 -6.66
CA ALA A 168 9.06 13.33 -5.70
C ALA A 168 8.80 12.09 -4.81
N CYS A 169 8.74 10.88 -5.38
CA CYS A 169 8.58 9.64 -4.62
C CYS A 169 9.77 9.35 -3.71
N GLU A 170 11.01 9.52 -4.21
CA GLU A 170 12.20 9.40 -3.36
C GLU A 170 12.14 10.35 -2.16
N GLN A 171 11.74 11.61 -2.40
CA GLN A 171 11.61 12.61 -1.34
C GLN A 171 10.53 12.24 -0.33
N ALA A 172 9.39 11.75 -0.79
CA ALA A 172 8.30 11.34 0.09
C ALA A 172 8.68 10.14 0.98
N ASP A 173 9.46 9.18 0.45
CA ASP A 173 9.95 8.06 1.26
C ASP A 173 10.98 8.50 2.30
N ILE A 174 11.80 9.51 2.02
CA ILE A 174 12.71 10.13 3.00
C ILE A 174 11.88 10.81 4.11
N VAL A 175 10.84 11.55 3.76
CA VAL A 175 9.92 12.17 4.74
C VAL A 175 9.33 11.09 5.64
N ARG A 176 8.82 10.00 5.04
CA ARG A 176 8.23 8.87 5.78
C ARG A 176 9.24 8.23 6.74
N LEU A 177 10.49 8.04 6.32
CA LEU A 177 11.54 7.50 7.17
C LEU A 177 11.71 8.33 8.44
N PHE A 178 11.97 9.63 8.31
CA PHE A 178 12.20 10.50 9.47
C PHE A 178 10.93 10.70 10.30
N PHE A 179 9.76 10.73 9.67
CA PHE A 179 8.48 10.75 10.35
C PHE A 179 8.27 9.52 11.25
N ARG A 180 8.55 8.31 10.73
CA ARG A 180 8.46 7.04 11.50
C ARG A 180 9.50 6.94 12.61
N MET A 181 10.64 7.59 12.45
CA MET A 181 11.67 7.73 13.48
C MET A 181 11.32 8.75 14.59
N GLY A 182 10.24 9.52 14.43
CA GLY A 182 9.92 10.63 15.32
C GLY A 182 10.79 11.88 15.13
N ASP A 183 11.70 11.87 14.16
CA ASP A 183 12.57 13.03 13.85
C ASP A 183 11.81 14.03 12.97
N MET A 184 10.97 14.82 13.63
CA MET A 184 10.11 15.75 12.94
C MET A 184 10.84 16.94 12.33
N GLU A 185 11.97 17.33 12.86
CA GLU A 185 12.77 18.42 12.30
C GLU A 185 13.26 18.03 10.90
N ARG A 186 13.84 16.84 10.76
CA ARG A 186 14.26 16.34 9.46
C ARG A 186 13.07 15.99 8.56
N ALA A 187 11.99 15.42 9.09
CA ALA A 187 10.80 15.16 8.32
C ALA A 187 10.24 16.44 7.69
N ASP A 188 10.09 17.52 8.47
CA ASP A 188 9.57 18.81 8.01
C ASP A 188 10.52 19.46 6.99
N TRP A 189 11.83 19.40 7.23
CA TRP A 189 12.81 19.91 6.27
C TRP A 189 12.73 19.21 4.91
N PHE A 190 12.64 17.89 4.91
CA PHE A 190 12.49 17.11 3.67
C PHE A 190 11.09 17.23 3.04
N ALA A 191 10.04 17.48 3.83
CA ALA A 191 8.68 17.66 3.30
C ALA A 191 8.49 18.98 2.56
N LYS A 192 9.29 20.02 2.86
CA LYS A 192 9.13 21.37 2.30
C LYS A 192 8.96 21.40 0.78
N PRO A 193 9.86 20.81 -0.05
CA PRO A 193 9.72 20.86 -1.51
C PRO A 193 8.53 20.05 -2.04
N VAL A 194 7.95 19.16 -1.26
CA VAL A 194 6.71 18.44 -1.58
C VAL A 194 5.49 19.30 -1.24
N LEU A 195 5.49 19.91 -0.05
CA LEU A 195 4.36 20.70 0.43
C LEU A 195 4.21 22.04 -0.29
N ASP A 196 5.31 22.63 -0.77
CA ASP A 196 5.27 23.84 -1.60
C ASP A 196 5.00 23.56 -3.10
N GLY A 197 4.88 22.28 -3.49
CA GLY A 197 4.56 21.86 -4.85
C GLY A 197 5.73 21.85 -5.83
N THR A 198 6.96 22.12 -5.38
CA THR A 198 8.18 22.04 -6.20
C THR A 198 8.43 20.61 -6.70
N LEU A 199 8.20 19.63 -5.82
CA LEU A 199 8.27 18.21 -6.15
C LEU A 199 6.86 17.59 -6.11
N LYS A 200 6.41 17.07 -7.26
CA LYS A 200 5.09 16.43 -7.40
C LYS A 200 5.11 15.32 -8.45
N CYS A 201 4.25 14.33 -8.26
CA CYS A 201 3.93 13.30 -9.24
C CYS A 201 2.49 12.81 -9.01
N HIS A 202 2.12 11.63 -9.54
CA HIS A 202 0.79 11.06 -9.32
C HIS A 202 0.47 10.84 -7.83
N ASP A 203 1.42 10.31 -7.06
CA ASP A 203 1.23 9.94 -5.65
C ASP A 203 1.68 11.01 -4.66
N VAL A 204 2.48 11.95 -5.11
CA VAL A 204 3.03 13.04 -4.30
C VAL A 204 2.39 14.36 -4.73
N PRO A 205 1.76 15.10 -3.81
CA PRO A 205 1.98 15.13 -2.35
C PRO A 205 1.05 14.24 -1.50
N ARG A 206 0.12 13.48 -2.07
CA ARG A 206 -0.92 12.74 -1.32
C ARG A 206 -0.39 11.88 -0.18
N ASN A 207 0.66 11.11 -0.43
CA ASN A 207 1.29 10.24 0.57
C ASN A 207 1.94 11.03 1.73
N VAL A 208 2.48 12.23 1.47
CA VAL A 208 2.99 13.12 2.53
C VAL A 208 1.84 13.78 3.28
N TRP A 209 0.80 14.26 2.60
CA TRP A 209 -0.38 14.79 3.26
C TRP A 209 -1.02 13.81 4.23
N LEU A 210 -1.07 12.51 3.87
CA LEU A 210 -1.61 11.49 4.76
C LEU A 210 -0.81 11.38 6.06
N LEU A 211 0.52 11.41 6.02
CA LEU A 211 1.36 11.38 7.22
C LEU A 211 1.06 12.56 8.15
N TYR A 212 0.99 13.78 7.58
CA TYR A 212 0.68 14.98 8.35
C TYR A 212 -0.76 15.02 8.86
N LEU A 213 -1.71 14.47 8.09
CA LEU A 213 -3.10 14.30 8.51
C LEU A 213 -3.19 13.37 9.72
N GLN A 214 -2.57 12.20 9.66
CA GLN A 214 -2.56 11.24 10.77
C GLN A 214 -1.99 11.87 12.04
N ARG A 215 -0.84 12.57 11.92
CA ARG A 215 -0.25 13.28 13.04
C ARG A 215 -1.17 14.37 13.61
N ALA A 216 -1.76 15.20 12.77
CA ALA A 216 -2.67 16.25 13.22
C ALA A 216 -3.87 15.67 13.99
N LEU A 217 -4.40 14.53 13.52
CA LEU A 217 -5.49 13.81 14.19
C LEU A 217 -5.05 13.21 15.53
N ASP A 218 -3.83 12.65 15.61
CA ASP A 218 -3.30 12.10 16.86
C ASP A 218 -3.15 13.17 17.95
N TYR A 219 -2.79 14.40 17.56
CA TYR A 219 -2.72 15.54 18.46
C TYR A 219 -4.03 16.34 18.59
N LYS A 220 -5.14 15.86 17.98
CA LYS A 220 -6.45 16.54 17.97
C LYS A 220 -6.41 17.95 17.35
N ASP A 221 -5.45 18.22 16.48
CA ASP A 221 -5.32 19.50 15.77
C ASP A 221 -6.20 19.48 14.50
N LEU A 222 -7.52 19.61 14.71
CA LEU A 222 -8.47 19.57 13.60
C LEU A 222 -8.30 20.75 12.64
N ALA A 223 -7.74 21.87 13.09
CA ALA A 223 -7.47 23.02 12.23
C ALA A 223 -6.41 22.71 11.16
N LYS A 224 -5.41 21.90 11.50
CA LYS A 224 -4.43 21.38 10.54
C LYS A 224 -4.92 20.17 9.78
N ALA A 225 -5.71 19.30 10.41
CA ALA A 225 -6.21 18.07 9.80
C ALA A 225 -7.20 18.32 8.64
N ALA A 226 -8.18 19.22 8.86
CA ALA A 226 -9.27 19.42 7.90
C ALA A 226 -8.82 19.84 6.48
N PRO A 227 -7.91 20.82 6.27
CA PRO A 227 -7.45 21.17 4.93
C PRO A 227 -6.66 20.04 4.24
N LEU A 228 -5.93 19.21 5.00
CA LEU A 228 -5.24 18.05 4.46
C LEU A 228 -6.22 16.95 4.00
N ALA A 229 -7.24 16.67 4.83
CA ALA A 229 -8.29 15.72 4.47
C ALA A 229 -9.08 16.17 3.24
N GLU A 230 -9.40 17.47 3.11
CA GLU A 230 -10.05 18.03 1.93
C GLU A 230 -9.17 17.90 0.66
N SER A 231 -7.87 18.17 0.78
CA SER A 231 -6.93 18.04 -0.33
C SER A 231 -6.82 16.59 -0.79
N LEU A 232 -6.73 15.64 0.14
CA LEU A 232 -6.74 14.20 -0.15
C LEU A 232 -8.05 13.79 -0.80
N TYR A 233 -9.21 14.20 -0.23
CA TYR A 233 -10.51 13.83 -0.76
C TYR A 233 -10.71 14.29 -2.22
N ARG A 234 -10.27 15.49 -2.57
CA ARG A 234 -10.40 16.04 -3.93
C ARG A 234 -9.52 15.33 -4.95
N THR A 235 -8.44 14.72 -4.51
CA THR A 235 -7.45 14.07 -5.37
C THR A 235 -7.54 12.55 -5.37
N SER A 236 -8.39 11.96 -4.52
CA SER A 236 -8.56 10.51 -4.40
C SER A 236 -9.84 10.02 -5.08
N VAL A 237 -9.78 8.80 -5.62
CA VAL A 237 -10.88 8.15 -6.34
C VAL A 237 -11.45 7.00 -5.50
N ILE A 238 -12.74 7.07 -5.13
CA ILE A 238 -13.40 6.13 -4.21
C ILE A 238 -13.29 4.67 -4.67
N ASN A 239 -13.33 4.42 -5.97
CA ASN A 239 -13.30 3.05 -6.50
C ASN A 239 -11.90 2.59 -6.89
N ASP A 240 -10.86 3.38 -6.60
CA ASP A 240 -9.48 2.98 -6.82
C ASP A 240 -8.95 2.27 -5.56
N PRO A 241 -8.60 0.98 -5.65
CA PRO A 241 -8.06 0.24 -4.50
C PRO A 241 -6.77 0.86 -3.95
N THR A 242 -6.01 1.57 -4.80
CA THR A 242 -4.75 2.22 -4.39
C THR A 242 -4.99 3.43 -3.49
N ASP A 243 -6.17 4.04 -3.54
CA ASP A 243 -6.54 5.20 -2.76
C ASP A 243 -7.24 4.87 -1.42
N LEU A 244 -7.56 3.60 -1.16
CA LEU A 244 -8.29 3.20 0.06
C LEU A 244 -7.59 3.64 1.35
N GLY A 245 -6.26 3.59 1.39
CA GLY A 245 -5.49 4.05 2.55
C GLY A 245 -5.69 5.54 2.85
N TYR A 246 -5.85 6.37 1.82
CA TYR A 246 -6.16 7.79 1.99
C TYR A 246 -7.55 7.99 2.58
N PHE A 247 -8.54 7.21 2.13
CA PHE A 247 -9.89 7.28 2.66
C PHE A 247 -9.98 6.89 4.13
N GLY A 248 -9.12 6.02 4.63
CA GLY A 248 -9.01 5.76 6.07
C GLY A 248 -8.73 7.04 6.87
N GLY A 249 -7.70 7.79 6.49
CA GLY A 249 -7.37 9.08 7.09
C GLY A 249 -8.45 10.15 6.90
N ILE A 250 -9.03 10.23 5.69
CA ILE A 250 -10.12 11.17 5.34
C ILE A 250 -11.35 10.91 6.22
N MET A 251 -11.81 9.67 6.30
CA MET A 251 -12.96 9.27 7.11
C MET A 251 -12.72 9.56 8.60
N ARG A 252 -11.51 9.29 9.10
CA ARG A 252 -11.14 9.62 10.48
C ARG A 252 -11.23 11.13 10.75
N CYS A 253 -10.79 11.99 9.84
CA CYS A 253 -10.93 13.42 9.98
C CYS A 253 -12.40 13.87 9.91
N PHE A 254 -13.13 13.41 8.89
CA PHE A 254 -14.53 13.80 8.70
C PHE A 254 -15.44 13.29 9.82
N ALA A 255 -15.12 12.18 10.49
CA ALA A 255 -15.86 11.73 11.65
C ALA A 255 -15.96 12.83 12.73
N PHE A 256 -14.94 13.68 12.86
CA PHE A 256 -14.92 14.80 13.81
C PHE A 256 -15.39 16.13 13.22
N THR A 257 -15.23 16.37 11.92
CA THR A 257 -15.48 17.68 11.29
C THR A 257 -16.75 17.73 10.46
N ASP A 258 -17.15 16.59 9.85
CA ASP A 258 -18.35 16.42 9.02
C ASP A 258 -18.86 14.97 9.10
N PRO A 259 -19.50 14.56 10.23
CA PRO A 259 -19.93 13.19 10.46
C PRO A 259 -20.85 12.63 9.36
N GLY A 260 -21.67 13.48 8.75
CA GLY A 260 -22.58 13.07 7.67
C GLY A 260 -21.79 12.60 6.42
N ARG A 261 -20.73 13.31 6.09
CA ARG A 261 -19.85 12.97 4.95
C ARG A 261 -19.01 11.74 5.25
N ALA A 262 -18.54 11.59 6.49
CA ALA A 262 -17.82 10.39 6.93
C ALA A 262 -18.70 9.12 6.81
N GLU A 263 -19.94 9.19 7.29
CA GLU A 263 -20.90 8.09 7.17
C GLU A 263 -21.22 7.76 5.71
N MET A 264 -21.42 8.77 4.86
CA MET A 264 -21.65 8.57 3.42
C MET A 264 -20.50 7.80 2.76
N LEU A 265 -19.26 8.15 3.10
CA LEU A 265 -18.08 7.46 2.58
C LEU A 265 -18.02 6.01 3.05
N LEU A 266 -18.21 5.76 4.35
CA LEU A 266 -18.24 4.40 4.89
C LEU A 266 -19.29 3.54 4.17
N LYS A 267 -20.52 4.05 3.97
CA LYS A 267 -21.58 3.34 3.23
C LYS A 267 -21.15 2.96 1.83
N LYS A 268 -20.52 3.88 1.09
CA LYS A 268 -20.05 3.59 -0.28
C LYS A 268 -18.98 2.49 -0.31
N PHE A 269 -18.09 2.44 0.67
CA PHE A 269 -17.10 1.38 0.75
C PHE A 269 -17.72 0.03 1.14
N LEU A 270 -18.75 0.03 1.99
CA LEU A 270 -19.49 -1.19 2.34
C LEU A 270 -20.27 -1.76 1.14
N GLU A 271 -20.78 -0.92 0.25
CA GLU A 271 -21.44 -1.33 -1.00
C GLU A 271 -20.44 -2.01 -1.97
N ASN A 272 -19.22 -1.51 -2.04
CA ASN A 272 -18.16 -1.97 -2.93
C ASN A 272 -17.07 -2.76 -2.20
N TRP A 273 -17.46 -3.50 -1.15
CA TRP A 273 -16.53 -4.21 -0.29
C TRP A 273 -15.67 -5.22 -1.04
N GLU A 274 -14.37 -5.00 -1.05
CA GLU A 274 -13.36 -5.98 -1.41
C GLU A 274 -12.22 -5.92 -0.38
N ALA A 275 -11.87 -7.09 0.19
CA ALA A 275 -10.73 -7.17 1.07
C ALA A 275 -9.44 -6.87 0.29
N LEU A 276 -8.66 -5.89 0.75
CA LEU A 276 -7.40 -5.53 0.12
C LEU A 276 -6.27 -6.45 0.54
N TRP A 277 -5.40 -6.70 -0.40
CA TRP A 277 -4.13 -7.39 -0.18
C TRP A 277 -3.12 -6.52 0.56
N ASP A 278 -3.04 -5.24 0.25
CA ASP A 278 -2.24 -4.25 0.96
C ASP A 278 -2.80 -4.05 2.38
N LYS A 279 -2.19 -4.74 3.34
CA LYS A 279 -2.66 -4.73 4.73
C LYS A 279 -2.35 -3.41 5.45
N GLU A 280 -1.39 -2.60 4.96
CA GLU A 280 -1.15 -1.25 5.50
C GLU A 280 -2.30 -0.31 5.14
N ARG A 281 -2.74 -0.32 3.87
CA ARG A 281 -3.92 0.45 3.43
C ARG A 281 -5.21 -0.06 4.09
N TRP A 282 -5.32 -1.37 4.22
CA TRP A 282 -6.43 -2.01 4.91
C TRP A 282 -6.51 -1.58 6.38
N PHE A 283 -5.39 -1.57 7.08
CA PHE A 283 -5.30 -1.09 8.47
C PHE A 283 -5.75 0.37 8.61
N SER A 284 -5.29 1.25 7.72
CA SER A 284 -5.74 2.65 7.69
C SER A 284 -7.25 2.77 7.48
N PHE A 285 -7.80 2.01 6.52
CA PHE A 285 -9.24 1.98 6.24
C PHE A 285 -10.05 1.46 7.44
N LEU A 286 -9.64 0.37 8.07
CA LEU A 286 -10.30 -0.18 9.26
C LEU A 286 -10.32 0.83 10.41
N THR A 287 -9.20 1.50 10.64
CA THR A 287 -9.08 2.54 11.69
C THR A 287 -10.02 3.73 11.41
N GLY A 288 -10.10 4.18 10.16
CA GLY A 288 -11.04 5.23 9.76
C GLY A 288 -12.50 4.81 9.91
N SER A 289 -12.82 3.58 9.47
CA SER A 289 -14.17 3.00 9.58
C SER A 289 -14.61 2.83 11.04
N TRP A 290 -13.71 2.35 11.89
CA TRP A 290 -13.94 2.31 13.33
C TRP A 290 -14.26 3.69 13.89
N THR A 291 -13.46 4.71 13.56
CA THR A 291 -13.68 6.08 14.06
C THR A 291 -15.06 6.62 13.63
N VAL A 292 -15.50 6.35 12.40
CA VAL A 292 -16.83 6.75 11.92
C VAL A 292 -17.93 6.06 12.73
N CYS A 293 -17.83 4.74 12.94
CA CYS A 293 -18.81 4.01 13.74
C CYS A 293 -18.83 4.51 15.18
N HIS A 294 -17.67 4.74 15.79
CA HIS A 294 -17.54 5.29 17.16
C HIS A 294 -18.25 6.63 17.33
N GLU A 295 -18.02 7.58 16.41
CA GLU A 295 -18.67 8.90 16.48
C GLU A 295 -20.18 8.81 16.16
N CYS A 296 -20.59 7.94 15.21
CA CYS A 296 -22.01 7.71 14.93
C CYS A 296 -22.76 7.09 16.12
N ALA A 297 -22.13 6.16 16.85
CA ALA A 297 -22.74 5.48 18.00
C ALA A 297 -23.09 6.43 19.17
N ARG A 298 -22.54 7.65 19.18
CA ARG A 298 -22.89 8.68 20.18
C ARG A 298 -24.29 9.24 19.97
N ASN A 299 -24.83 9.16 18.75
CA ASN A 299 -26.08 9.85 18.38
C ASN A 299 -27.16 8.90 17.85
N LYS A 300 -26.83 7.66 17.50
CA LYS A 300 -27.78 6.69 16.92
C LYS A 300 -27.30 5.26 17.12
N ASP A 301 -28.25 4.33 17.17
CA ASP A 301 -27.97 2.91 17.40
C ASP A 301 -27.80 2.12 16.11
N THR A 302 -28.39 2.59 15.00
CA THR A 302 -28.41 1.85 13.74
C THR A 302 -27.99 2.70 12.56
N MET A 303 -27.44 2.02 11.54
CA MET A 303 -27.08 2.59 10.25
C MET A 303 -27.76 1.81 9.14
N GLN A 304 -28.48 2.50 8.27
CA GLN A 304 -29.03 1.88 7.06
C GLN A 304 -28.04 1.99 5.92
N VAL A 305 -27.70 0.84 5.32
CA VAL A 305 -26.87 0.76 4.11
C VAL A 305 -27.64 -0.08 3.08
N ARG A 306 -27.96 0.53 1.94
CA ARG A 306 -28.61 -0.17 0.83
C ARG A 306 -27.56 -0.89 -0.02
N ASN A 307 -27.86 -2.09 -0.47
CA ASN A 307 -26.99 -2.85 -1.40
C ASN A 307 -25.57 -3.16 -0.86
N ILE A 308 -25.46 -3.38 0.45
CA ILE A 308 -24.17 -3.77 1.01
C ILE A 308 -23.71 -5.10 0.39
N ASN A 309 -22.43 -5.21 0.12
CA ASN A 309 -21.84 -6.44 -0.42
C ASN A 309 -22.00 -7.58 0.61
N ASN A 310 -22.54 -8.72 0.19
CA ASN A 310 -22.80 -9.88 1.07
C ASN A 310 -21.53 -10.56 1.59
N LYS A 311 -20.35 -10.13 1.12
CA LYS A 311 -19.05 -10.56 1.66
C LYS A 311 -18.61 -9.77 2.91
N VAL A 312 -19.36 -8.72 3.27
CA VAL A 312 -19.10 -7.98 4.52
C VAL A 312 -19.40 -8.90 5.70
N PRO A 313 -18.47 -9.07 6.67
CA PRO A 313 -18.62 -10.08 7.73
C PRO A 313 -19.85 -9.94 8.64
N PHE A 314 -20.37 -8.73 8.79
CA PHE A 314 -21.57 -8.42 9.54
C PHE A 314 -22.81 -8.23 8.64
N TRP A 315 -22.78 -8.74 7.39
CA TRP A 315 -23.88 -8.60 6.44
C TRP A 315 -25.21 -9.16 7.00
N ASN A 316 -26.28 -8.44 6.76
CA ASN A 316 -27.65 -8.91 6.96
C ASN A 316 -28.55 -8.51 5.77
N LYS A 317 -29.65 -9.24 5.60
CA LYS A 317 -30.59 -9.04 4.48
C LYS A 317 -31.46 -7.78 4.60
N ASP A 318 -31.60 -7.24 5.81
CA ASP A 318 -32.53 -6.14 6.09
C ASP A 318 -31.89 -4.78 5.82
N GLY A 319 -30.56 -4.75 5.62
CA GLY A 319 -29.81 -3.53 5.33
C GLY A 319 -29.77 -2.52 6.47
N ILE A 320 -30.13 -2.96 7.69
CA ILE A 320 -30.09 -2.16 8.91
C ILE A 320 -29.07 -2.77 9.86
N TYR A 321 -28.03 -2.03 10.20
CA TYR A 321 -26.87 -2.52 10.94
C TYR A 321 -26.78 -1.84 12.30
N ASN A 322 -26.54 -2.63 13.35
CA ASN A 322 -26.21 -2.11 14.67
C ASN A 322 -24.81 -1.47 14.62
N ILE A 323 -24.72 -0.18 14.95
CA ILE A 323 -23.47 0.57 14.83
C ILE A 323 -22.43 0.09 15.84
N LYS A 324 -22.82 -0.34 17.04
CA LYS A 324 -21.89 -0.88 18.05
C LYS A 324 -21.29 -2.21 17.62
N GLU A 325 -22.06 -3.08 16.96
CA GLU A 325 -21.54 -4.33 16.40
C GLU A 325 -20.54 -4.04 15.26
N MET A 326 -20.83 -3.05 14.41
CA MET A 326 -19.90 -2.60 13.37
C MET A 326 -18.64 -2.00 13.98
N GLU A 327 -18.77 -1.14 14.99
CA GLU A 327 -17.66 -0.53 15.73
C GLU A 327 -16.75 -1.59 16.33
N GLU A 328 -17.31 -2.57 17.04
CA GLU A 328 -16.56 -3.68 17.64
C GLU A 328 -15.84 -4.52 16.58
N TRP A 329 -16.50 -4.80 15.46
CA TRP A 329 -15.88 -5.55 14.38
C TRP A 329 -14.69 -4.79 13.76
N PHE A 330 -14.87 -3.51 13.43
CA PHE A 330 -13.78 -2.70 12.86
C PHE A 330 -12.62 -2.53 13.84
N TYR A 331 -12.91 -2.35 15.13
CA TYR A 331 -11.90 -2.30 16.19
C TYR A 331 -11.05 -3.57 16.23
N ASN A 332 -11.71 -4.71 16.30
CA ASN A 332 -11.04 -6.01 16.44
C ASN A 332 -10.21 -6.34 15.16
N GLU A 333 -10.72 -6.06 13.97
CA GLU A 333 -9.96 -6.31 12.73
C GLU A 333 -8.80 -5.32 12.54
N ALA A 334 -8.94 -4.05 12.96
CA ALA A 334 -7.84 -3.10 12.95
C ALA A 334 -6.73 -3.53 13.93
N LEU A 335 -7.09 -3.88 15.18
CA LEU A 335 -6.15 -4.37 16.19
C LEU A 335 -5.43 -5.62 15.71
N LYS A 336 -6.17 -6.62 15.25
CA LYS A 336 -5.61 -7.88 14.72
C LYS A 336 -4.65 -7.64 13.55
N THR A 337 -4.97 -6.70 12.66
CA THR A 337 -4.09 -6.32 11.54
C THR A 337 -2.80 -5.67 12.06
N ALA A 338 -2.92 -4.76 13.04
CA ALA A 338 -1.77 -4.13 13.69
C ALA A 338 -0.88 -5.17 14.39
N GLU A 339 -1.46 -6.08 15.17
CA GLU A 339 -0.74 -7.16 15.88
C GLU A 339 -0.02 -8.10 14.90
N CYS A 340 -0.61 -8.39 13.72
CA CYS A 340 0.07 -9.19 12.69
C CYS A 340 1.35 -8.49 12.19
N PHE A 341 1.30 -7.18 11.94
CA PHE A 341 2.49 -6.42 11.58
C PHE A 341 3.52 -6.39 12.69
N ASP A 342 3.10 -6.10 13.92
CA ASP A 342 4.01 -5.98 15.06
C ASP A 342 4.67 -7.32 15.40
N LYS A 343 3.92 -8.42 15.34
CA LYS A 343 4.46 -9.77 15.50
C LYS A 343 5.54 -10.08 14.45
N ARG A 344 5.30 -9.74 13.17
CA ARG A 344 6.29 -9.91 12.10
C ARG A 344 7.52 -9.06 12.34
N ASN A 345 7.30 -7.78 12.70
CA ASN A 345 8.35 -6.77 12.80
C ASN A 345 9.15 -6.86 14.11
N GLY A 346 8.61 -7.52 15.14
CA GLY A 346 9.19 -7.53 16.49
C GLY A 346 9.09 -6.17 17.20
N THR A 347 8.10 -5.34 16.84
CA THR A 347 7.89 -3.98 17.37
C THR A 347 6.44 -3.79 17.83
N GLY A 348 6.11 -2.65 18.42
CA GLY A 348 4.74 -2.23 18.75
C GLY A 348 4.24 -1.08 17.87
N PHE A 349 4.86 -0.82 16.72
CA PHE A 349 4.62 0.38 15.92
C PHE A 349 3.14 0.53 15.51
N TYR A 350 2.54 -0.51 14.93
CA TYR A 350 1.17 -0.45 14.41
C TYR A 350 0.12 -0.50 15.51
N THR A 351 0.34 -1.28 16.57
CA THR A 351 -0.57 -1.27 17.74
C THR A 351 -0.54 0.07 18.46
N ASP A 352 0.61 0.72 18.54
CA ASP A 352 0.72 2.05 19.14
C ASP A 352 0.09 3.13 18.23
N GLU A 353 0.20 3.00 16.90
CA GLU A 353 -0.52 3.87 15.97
C GLU A 353 -2.04 3.74 16.14
N PHE A 354 -2.55 2.52 16.24
CA PHE A 354 -3.96 2.27 16.48
C PHE A 354 -4.43 2.83 17.84
N LYS A 355 -3.66 2.61 18.92
CA LYS A 355 -3.95 3.18 20.25
C LYS A 355 -4.01 4.70 20.23
N ARG A 356 -3.10 5.38 19.52
CA ARG A 356 -3.16 6.84 19.34
C ARG A 356 -4.46 7.27 18.64
N ALA A 357 -4.90 6.52 17.61
CA ALA A 357 -6.16 6.79 16.93
C ALA A 357 -7.36 6.63 17.87
N VAL A 358 -7.38 5.55 18.65
CA VAL A 358 -8.41 5.25 19.67
C VAL A 358 -8.45 6.34 20.75
N TYR A 359 -7.29 6.72 21.28
CA TYR A 359 -7.19 7.78 22.28
C TYR A 359 -7.65 9.14 21.73
N SER A 360 -7.28 9.48 20.50
CA SER A 360 -7.68 10.77 19.90
C SER A 360 -9.19 10.85 19.66
N ALA A 361 -9.89 9.74 19.45
CA ALA A 361 -11.35 9.67 19.40
C ALA A 361 -12.02 9.78 20.78
N GLY A 362 -11.25 9.79 21.88
CA GLY A 362 -11.79 9.88 23.24
C GLY A 362 -12.34 8.55 23.78
N TYR A 363 -12.03 7.45 23.13
CA TYR A 363 -12.39 6.12 23.63
C TYR A 363 -11.58 5.80 24.90
N LYS A 364 -12.28 5.50 25.98
CA LYS A 364 -11.68 5.13 27.27
C LYS A 364 -11.78 3.62 27.46
N GLU A 365 -10.85 2.87 26.93
CA GLU A 365 -10.63 1.51 27.37
C GLU A 365 -9.88 1.59 28.72
N GLY A 366 -10.57 1.21 29.80
CA GLY A 366 -10.03 1.03 31.18
C GLY A 366 -8.76 1.82 31.50
N GLN A 367 -8.88 3.11 31.73
CA GLN A 367 -7.89 4.02 32.31
C GLN A 367 -6.47 3.47 32.48
N ARG A 368 -5.65 3.43 31.48
CA ARG A 368 -4.17 3.44 31.55
C ARG A 368 -3.55 3.52 30.15
N PHE A 369 -3.44 4.72 29.60
CA PHE A 369 -2.45 4.96 28.55
C PHE A 369 -1.40 5.94 29.10
N TRP A 370 -0.20 5.44 29.26
CA TRP A 370 0.95 6.26 29.54
C TRP A 370 1.30 7.00 28.24
N LEU A 371 1.14 8.31 28.26
CA LEU A 371 1.84 9.18 27.33
C LEU A 371 3.34 8.96 27.61
N VAL A 372 4.01 8.23 26.74
CA VAL A 372 5.45 8.33 26.65
C VAL A 372 5.69 9.68 25.97
N GLU A 373 6.10 10.66 26.76
CA GLU A 373 6.72 11.88 26.23
C GLU A 373 7.93 11.42 25.40
N ILE A 374 7.85 11.64 24.06
CA ILE A 374 8.98 11.52 23.13
C ILE A 374 9.56 12.92 22.93
#